data_66c51c8da467d91177d02e45d23a0f92
#
_entry.id   66c51c8da467d91177d02e45d23a0f92
#
_cell.length_a   1.000
_cell.length_b   1.000
_cell.length_c   1.000
_cell.angle_alpha   90.00
_cell.angle_beta   90.00
_cell.angle_gamma   90.00
#
_symmetry.space_group_name_H-M   'P 1'
#
loop_
_entity.id
_entity.type
_entity.pdbx_description
1 polymer ?
#
loop_
_entity_poly.entity_id
_entity_poly.type
_entity_poly.pdbx_seq_one_letter_code
_entity_poly.pdbx_strand_id
1 'polypeptide(L)'
;MTLEGRSALVTGASSGIGAVVAEALAAAGARVGLVARRKDRLEQVLARCREHAPDSAMWAADLTDLDAIADLAADAERTLGGVDVLVNNAGMPKRRRVQDLTPAEAEEVMHLNHLSPVRLTLALLPGMIRRGRGNLVAMGSVAARLGPPHEAAYAASKAALTAFWESMAVDLDGTGVRVHVVQPALIAGTELFTLPGNEEPISDLSDALPPQEVAAAVLEVLASGRFEQYVPGWFSEMASGKAADVDAFIAGVKEWTRDRLAP
;
A
#
# COMPACT_ATOMS: atom_id res chain seq x y z
N MET A 1 -14.34 6.52 -14.08
CA MET A 1 -13.75 7.78 -13.58
C MET A 1 -12.66 8.20 -14.54
N THR A 2 -12.58 9.48 -14.91
CA THR A 2 -11.44 10.02 -15.68
C THR A 2 -10.52 10.79 -14.72
N LEU A 3 -9.21 10.65 -14.94
CA LEU A 3 -8.15 11.38 -14.22
C LEU A 3 -7.38 12.32 -15.16
N GLU A 4 -7.98 12.70 -16.29
CA GLU A 4 -7.39 13.65 -17.22
C GLU A 4 -6.98 14.96 -16.53
N GLY A 5 -5.76 15.42 -16.83
CA GLY A 5 -5.18 16.60 -16.21
C GLY A 5 -4.77 16.42 -14.75
N ARG A 6 -4.83 15.22 -14.20
CA ARG A 6 -4.34 14.86 -12.87
C ARG A 6 -2.98 14.21 -12.95
N SER A 7 -2.26 14.28 -11.83
CA SER A 7 -0.99 13.59 -11.65
C SER A 7 -1.08 12.61 -10.48
N ALA A 8 -0.46 11.45 -10.63
CA ALA A 8 -0.41 10.41 -9.61
C ALA A 8 1.04 10.02 -9.33
N LEU A 9 1.40 9.78 -8.08
CA LEU A 9 2.68 9.22 -7.68
C LEU A 9 2.44 7.85 -7.03
N VAL A 10 3.08 6.80 -7.55
CA VAL A 10 2.91 5.42 -7.07
C VAL A 10 4.23 4.88 -6.58
N THR A 11 4.30 4.47 -5.32
CA THR A 11 5.47 3.83 -4.73
C THR A 11 5.42 2.31 -4.85
N GLY A 12 6.59 1.65 -4.92
CA GLY A 12 6.66 0.20 -5.16
C GLY A 12 6.17 -0.19 -6.56
N ALA A 13 6.29 0.73 -7.53
CA ALA A 13 5.70 0.61 -8.86
C ALA A 13 6.45 -0.31 -9.83
N SER A 14 7.51 -1.00 -9.40
CA SER A 14 8.33 -1.85 -10.30
C SER A 14 7.76 -3.26 -10.54
N SER A 15 6.75 -3.69 -9.78
CA SER A 15 6.14 -5.03 -9.90
C SER A 15 4.80 -5.13 -9.15
N GLY A 16 4.11 -6.24 -9.33
CA GLY A 16 2.93 -6.62 -8.56
C GLY A 16 1.82 -5.55 -8.56
N ILE A 17 1.24 -5.30 -7.40
CA ILE A 17 0.13 -4.35 -7.21
C ILE A 17 0.51 -2.95 -7.71
N GLY A 18 1.70 -2.45 -7.33
CA GLY A 18 2.11 -1.08 -7.67
C GLY A 18 2.24 -0.83 -9.18
N ALA A 19 2.74 -1.81 -9.93
CA ALA A 19 2.82 -1.71 -11.39
C ALA A 19 1.43 -1.65 -12.03
N VAL A 20 0.53 -2.57 -11.63
CA VAL A 20 -0.82 -2.65 -12.18
C VAL A 20 -1.66 -1.42 -11.80
N VAL A 21 -1.51 -0.91 -10.59
CA VAL A 21 -2.15 0.36 -10.15
C VAL A 21 -1.66 1.53 -10.99
N ALA A 22 -0.34 1.63 -11.23
CA ALA A 22 0.22 2.70 -12.04
C ALA A 22 -0.31 2.68 -13.48
N GLU A 23 -0.35 1.50 -14.11
CA GLU A 23 -0.92 1.30 -15.44
C GLU A 23 -2.42 1.67 -15.48
N ALA A 24 -3.19 1.27 -14.48
CA ALA A 24 -4.61 1.59 -14.39
C ALA A 24 -4.87 3.11 -14.22
N LEU A 25 -4.05 3.80 -13.43
CA LEU A 25 -4.12 5.25 -13.29
C LEU A 25 -3.74 5.98 -14.60
N ALA A 26 -2.71 5.49 -15.32
CA ALA A 26 -2.35 6.02 -16.63
C ALA A 26 -3.47 5.81 -17.65
N ALA A 27 -4.07 4.61 -17.71
CA ALA A 27 -5.21 4.32 -18.58
C ALA A 27 -6.45 5.16 -18.24
N ALA A 28 -6.60 5.61 -16.98
CA ALA A 28 -7.63 6.56 -16.58
C ALA A 28 -7.29 8.02 -16.95
N GLY A 29 -6.14 8.30 -17.57
CA GLY A 29 -5.71 9.61 -18.06
C GLY A 29 -4.80 10.39 -17.13
N ALA A 30 -4.34 9.80 -16.02
CA ALA A 30 -3.40 10.47 -15.12
C ALA A 30 -1.97 10.45 -15.66
N ARG A 31 -1.23 11.55 -15.53
CA ARG A 31 0.23 11.54 -15.63
C ARG A 31 0.78 10.80 -14.41
N VAL A 32 1.57 9.74 -14.59
CA VAL A 32 2.00 8.87 -13.51
C VAL A 32 3.50 9.01 -13.23
N GLY A 33 3.85 9.21 -11.97
CA GLY A 33 5.19 9.10 -11.44
C GLY A 33 5.39 7.74 -10.76
N LEU A 34 6.45 7.03 -11.11
CA LEU A 34 6.76 5.69 -10.63
C LEU A 34 7.97 5.75 -9.70
N VAL A 35 7.85 5.22 -8.49
CA VAL A 35 8.97 5.17 -7.52
C VAL A 35 9.23 3.73 -7.10
N ALA A 36 10.45 3.25 -7.28
CA ALA A 36 10.95 1.98 -6.74
C ALA A 36 12.48 1.89 -6.89
N ARG A 37 13.11 0.85 -6.32
CA ARG A 37 14.57 0.64 -6.38
C ARG A 37 15.07 0.12 -7.72
N ARG A 38 14.28 -0.75 -8.38
CA ARG A 38 14.71 -1.50 -9.59
C ARG A 38 14.42 -0.69 -10.84
N LYS A 39 15.45 0.01 -11.33
CA LYS A 39 15.36 0.93 -12.47
C LYS A 39 14.92 0.22 -13.75
N ASP A 40 15.48 -0.92 -14.06
CA ASP A 40 15.18 -1.74 -15.24
C ASP A 40 13.69 -2.12 -15.33
N ARG A 41 13.09 -2.49 -14.19
CA ARG A 41 11.68 -2.82 -14.11
C ARG A 41 10.79 -1.58 -14.15
N LEU A 42 11.22 -0.47 -13.54
CA LEU A 42 10.51 0.81 -13.66
C LEU A 42 10.44 1.28 -15.10
N GLU A 43 11.52 1.14 -15.89
CA GLU A 43 11.54 1.49 -17.32
C GLU A 43 10.49 0.71 -18.11
N GLN A 44 10.31 -0.57 -17.82
CA GLN A 44 9.28 -1.41 -18.45
C GLN A 44 7.86 -0.96 -18.10
N VAL A 45 7.60 -0.67 -16.81
CA VAL A 45 6.28 -0.18 -16.38
C VAL A 45 6.02 1.21 -16.94
N LEU A 46 7.03 2.09 -16.95
CA LEU A 46 6.93 3.43 -17.52
C LEU A 46 6.58 3.39 -19.01
N ALA A 47 7.17 2.47 -19.78
CA ALA A 47 6.85 2.31 -21.18
C ALA A 47 5.35 2.00 -21.37
N ARG A 48 4.77 1.09 -20.58
CA ARG A 48 3.33 0.78 -20.63
C ARG A 48 2.45 1.96 -20.17
N CYS A 49 2.85 2.67 -19.12
CA CYS A 49 2.13 3.88 -18.69
C CYS A 49 2.11 4.96 -19.77
N ARG A 50 3.22 5.12 -20.52
CA ARG A 50 3.36 6.12 -21.57
C ARG A 50 2.53 5.86 -22.82
N GLU A 51 2.04 4.66 -23.01
CA GLU A 51 1.05 4.37 -24.07
C GLU A 51 -0.25 5.18 -23.87
N HIS A 52 -0.59 5.52 -22.63
CA HIS A 52 -1.79 6.27 -22.25
C HIS A 52 -1.46 7.70 -21.76
N ALA A 53 -0.33 7.89 -21.11
CA ALA A 53 0.10 9.12 -20.46
C ALA A 53 1.58 9.41 -20.79
N PRO A 54 1.89 9.98 -21.99
CA PRO A 54 3.26 10.13 -22.51
C PRO A 54 4.21 10.89 -21.59
N ASP A 55 3.69 11.83 -20.79
CA ASP A 55 4.47 12.68 -19.88
C ASP A 55 4.76 12.02 -18.51
N SER A 56 4.49 10.71 -18.35
CA SER A 56 4.81 9.96 -17.15
C SER A 56 6.31 9.87 -16.91
N ALA A 57 6.72 9.85 -15.63
CA ALA A 57 8.11 9.88 -15.19
C ALA A 57 8.41 8.78 -14.17
N MET A 58 9.69 8.55 -13.84
CA MET A 58 10.10 7.59 -12.82
C MET A 58 11.27 8.06 -11.99
N TRP A 59 11.38 7.53 -10.78
CA TRP A 59 12.49 7.73 -9.84
C TRP A 59 12.97 6.39 -9.31
N ALA A 60 14.22 6.06 -9.58
CA ALA A 60 14.88 4.91 -8.95
C ALA A 60 15.37 5.36 -7.56
N ALA A 61 14.62 5.02 -6.52
CA ALA A 61 14.88 5.47 -5.15
C ALA A 61 14.63 4.35 -4.14
N ASP A 62 15.44 4.33 -3.08
CA ASP A 62 15.21 3.48 -1.92
C ASP A 62 14.43 4.26 -0.86
N LEU A 63 13.21 3.82 -0.59
CA LEU A 63 12.34 4.47 0.39
C LEU A 63 12.68 4.10 1.85
N THR A 64 13.67 3.24 2.08
CA THR A 64 14.23 3.03 3.43
C THR A 64 15.21 4.13 3.81
N ASP A 65 15.76 4.86 2.84
CA ASP A 65 16.47 6.12 3.06
C ASP A 65 15.47 7.25 3.36
N LEU A 66 15.11 7.36 4.63
CA LEU A 66 14.10 8.30 5.08
C LEU A 66 14.50 9.77 4.87
N ASP A 67 15.77 10.09 4.80
CA ASP A 67 16.28 11.45 4.65
C ASP A 67 16.20 11.92 3.19
N ALA A 68 16.28 11.01 2.23
CA ALA A 68 16.10 11.30 0.80
C ALA A 68 14.64 11.55 0.39
N ILE A 69 13.66 11.22 1.23
CA ILE A 69 12.23 11.27 0.85
C ILE A 69 11.76 12.71 0.56
N ALA A 70 12.24 13.69 1.29
CA ALA A 70 11.83 15.08 1.08
C ALA A 70 12.27 15.61 -0.29
N ASP A 71 13.50 15.30 -0.70
CA ASP A 71 14.04 15.68 -2.01
C ASP A 71 13.31 14.94 -3.14
N LEU A 72 13.04 13.66 -2.96
CA LEU A 72 12.21 12.88 -3.89
C LEU A 72 10.81 13.50 -4.09
N ALA A 73 10.14 13.88 -2.99
CA ALA A 73 8.83 14.50 -3.03
C ALA A 73 8.86 15.85 -3.79
N ALA A 74 9.85 16.68 -3.50
CA ALA A 74 10.03 17.98 -4.15
C ALA A 74 10.32 17.83 -5.65
N ASP A 75 11.13 16.85 -6.04
CA ASP A 75 11.41 16.57 -7.45
C ASP A 75 10.17 16.02 -8.17
N ALA A 76 9.42 15.14 -7.53
CA ALA A 76 8.16 14.61 -8.07
C ALA A 76 7.11 15.74 -8.26
N GLU A 77 6.90 16.62 -7.27
CA GLU A 77 6.00 17.76 -7.40
C GLU A 77 6.39 18.68 -8.58
N ARG A 78 7.68 18.97 -8.72
CA ARG A 78 8.19 19.84 -9.79
C ARG A 78 7.99 19.18 -11.15
N THR A 79 8.37 17.92 -11.30
CA THR A 79 8.33 17.19 -12.57
C THR A 79 6.88 16.93 -13.03
N LEU A 80 5.99 16.59 -12.11
CA LEU A 80 4.59 16.31 -12.41
C LEU A 80 3.69 17.56 -12.42
N GLY A 81 4.23 18.73 -12.05
CA GLY A 81 3.42 19.94 -11.91
C GLY A 81 2.47 19.91 -10.71
N GLY A 82 2.83 19.16 -9.68
CA GLY A 82 2.05 18.84 -8.49
C GLY A 82 1.69 17.34 -8.45
N VAL A 83 1.30 16.83 -7.28
CA VAL A 83 0.81 15.45 -7.10
C VAL A 83 -0.64 15.53 -6.61
N ASP A 84 -1.58 15.05 -7.42
CA ASP A 84 -3.01 15.03 -7.08
C ASP A 84 -3.45 13.70 -6.43
N VAL A 85 -2.75 12.60 -6.74
CA VAL A 85 -2.97 11.27 -6.15
C VAL A 85 -1.64 10.70 -5.69
N LEU A 86 -1.52 10.37 -4.40
CA LEU A 86 -0.39 9.62 -3.87
C LEU A 86 -0.85 8.21 -3.52
N VAL A 87 -0.23 7.18 -4.12
CA VAL A 87 -0.45 5.79 -3.74
C VAL A 87 0.79 5.25 -3.03
N ASN A 88 0.71 5.18 -1.71
CA ASN A 88 1.72 4.57 -0.84
C ASN A 88 1.55 3.05 -0.88
N ASN A 89 2.18 2.40 -1.87
CA ASN A 89 2.09 0.96 -2.07
C ASN A 89 3.38 0.22 -1.70
N ALA A 90 4.54 0.87 -1.74
CA ALA A 90 5.80 0.23 -1.35
C ALA A 90 5.69 -0.42 0.04
N GLY A 91 6.19 -1.63 0.14
CA GLY A 91 6.16 -2.37 1.39
C GLY A 91 6.91 -3.69 1.28
N MET A 92 7.19 -4.28 2.43
CA MET A 92 7.83 -5.59 2.55
C MET A 92 7.07 -6.44 3.55
N PRO A 93 6.99 -7.76 3.32
CA PRO A 93 6.47 -8.71 4.30
C PRO A 93 7.53 -8.99 5.35
N LYS A 94 7.08 -9.55 6.47
CA LYS A 94 7.95 -10.28 7.40
C LYS A 94 7.14 -11.41 8.01
N ARG A 95 7.42 -12.63 7.58
CA ARG A 95 6.86 -13.87 8.13
C ARG A 95 7.91 -14.58 8.95
N ARG A 96 7.75 -14.51 10.25
CA ARG A 96 8.60 -15.12 11.27
C ARG A 96 7.75 -15.51 12.48
N ARG A 97 8.04 -16.65 13.07
CA ARG A 97 7.54 -16.92 14.42
C ARG A 97 8.05 -15.82 15.35
N VAL A 98 7.22 -15.37 16.29
CA VAL A 98 7.59 -14.23 17.14
C VAL A 98 8.84 -14.51 18.00
N GLN A 99 9.09 -15.76 18.37
CA GLN A 99 10.31 -16.16 19.09
C GLN A 99 11.60 -16.10 18.24
N ASP A 100 11.47 -16.09 16.92
CA ASP A 100 12.58 -16.07 15.96
C ASP A 100 12.75 -14.69 15.31
N LEU A 101 11.84 -13.74 15.61
CA LEU A 101 11.88 -12.37 15.10
C LEU A 101 12.89 -11.54 15.87
N THR A 102 13.78 -10.87 15.17
CA THR A 102 14.74 -9.94 15.79
C THR A 102 14.18 -8.51 15.86
N PRO A 103 14.65 -7.66 16.81
CA PRO A 103 14.27 -6.24 16.85
C PRO A 103 14.58 -5.51 15.53
N ALA A 104 15.74 -5.76 14.94
CA ALA A 104 16.15 -5.13 13.68
C ALA A 104 15.21 -5.46 12.53
N GLU A 105 14.73 -6.71 12.42
CA GLU A 105 13.75 -7.08 11.40
C GLU A 105 12.40 -6.38 11.61
N ALA A 106 11.97 -6.20 12.85
CA ALA A 106 10.74 -5.48 13.16
C ALA A 106 10.86 -3.98 12.81
N GLU A 107 12.01 -3.37 13.12
CA GLU A 107 12.32 -1.98 12.80
C GLU A 107 12.38 -1.74 11.29
N GLU A 108 13.04 -2.62 10.52
CA GLU A 108 13.14 -2.53 9.07
C GLU A 108 11.75 -2.50 8.41
N VAL A 109 10.84 -3.37 8.87
CA VAL A 109 9.45 -3.40 8.37
C VAL A 109 8.71 -2.12 8.71
N MET A 110 8.88 -1.59 9.93
CA MET A 110 8.29 -0.31 10.32
C MET A 110 8.83 0.86 9.50
N HIS A 111 10.12 0.88 9.19
CA HIS A 111 10.71 1.92 8.36
C HIS A 111 10.07 1.99 6.98
N LEU A 112 9.97 0.86 6.26
CA LEU A 112 9.43 0.87 4.90
C LEU A 112 7.91 0.96 4.87
N ASN A 113 7.20 0.21 5.76
CA ASN A 113 5.75 0.08 5.65
C ASN A 113 4.99 1.21 6.34
N HIS A 114 5.62 1.93 7.28
CA HIS A 114 4.98 3.00 8.06
C HIS A 114 5.71 4.35 7.95
N LEU A 115 6.98 4.44 8.34
CA LEU A 115 7.67 5.74 8.40
C LEU A 115 7.89 6.36 7.02
N SER A 116 8.24 5.56 6.02
CA SER A 116 8.42 6.02 4.64
C SER A 116 7.14 6.64 4.05
N PRO A 117 5.97 5.95 4.03
CA PRO A 117 4.74 6.54 3.53
C PRO A 117 4.28 7.76 4.34
N VAL A 118 4.50 7.79 5.66
CA VAL A 118 4.21 8.97 6.48
C VAL A 118 5.06 10.17 6.04
N ARG A 119 6.39 10.00 5.92
CA ARG A 119 7.28 11.09 5.49
C ARG A 119 6.94 11.60 4.09
N LEU A 120 6.71 10.69 3.13
CA LEU A 120 6.35 11.07 1.77
C LEU A 120 5.01 11.82 1.71
N THR A 121 4.02 11.35 2.47
CA THR A 121 2.72 12.00 2.58
C THR A 121 2.86 13.40 3.17
N LEU A 122 3.57 13.55 4.30
CA LEU A 122 3.76 14.85 4.95
C LEU A 122 4.54 15.84 4.07
N ALA A 123 5.46 15.36 3.23
CA ALA A 123 6.20 16.22 2.29
C ALA A 123 5.30 16.74 1.15
N LEU A 124 4.34 15.94 0.65
CA LEU A 124 3.44 16.32 -0.46
C LEU A 124 2.16 17.02 0.01
N LEU A 125 1.72 16.77 1.22
CA LEU A 125 0.45 17.26 1.77
C LEU A 125 0.29 18.79 1.70
N PRO A 126 1.30 19.62 2.04
CA PRO A 126 1.16 21.07 1.94
C PRO A 126 0.82 21.55 0.52
N GLY A 127 1.38 20.90 -0.51
CA GLY A 127 1.07 21.18 -1.90
C GLY A 127 -0.38 20.85 -2.25
N MET A 128 -0.90 19.71 -1.79
CA MET A 128 -2.30 19.30 -1.99
C MET A 128 -3.27 20.27 -1.30
N ILE A 129 -2.99 20.66 -0.04
CA ILE A 129 -3.83 21.60 0.71
C ILE A 129 -3.86 22.97 0.01
N ARG A 130 -2.72 23.51 -0.43
CA ARG A 130 -2.68 24.80 -1.17
C ARG A 130 -3.49 24.76 -2.46
N ARG A 131 -3.55 23.62 -3.13
CA ARG A 131 -4.36 23.41 -4.35
C ARG A 131 -5.83 23.11 -4.04
N GLY A 132 -6.20 22.92 -2.77
CA GLY A 132 -7.55 22.54 -2.35
C GLY A 132 -8.01 21.18 -2.90
N ARG A 133 -7.09 20.30 -3.23
CA ARG A 133 -7.38 18.99 -3.81
C ARG A 133 -6.22 18.00 -3.64
N GLY A 134 -6.57 16.75 -3.35
CA GLY A 134 -5.62 15.65 -3.23
C GLY A 134 -6.32 14.34 -2.88
N ASN A 135 -5.67 13.22 -3.16
CA ASN A 135 -6.10 11.90 -2.69
C ASN A 135 -4.86 11.15 -2.18
N LEU A 136 -4.91 10.72 -0.94
CA LEU A 136 -3.87 9.97 -0.25
C LEU A 136 -4.33 8.53 -0.06
N VAL A 137 -3.80 7.62 -0.86
CA VAL A 137 -4.14 6.19 -0.80
C VAL A 137 -3.02 5.43 -0.11
N ALA A 138 -3.34 4.74 1.00
CA ALA A 138 -2.45 3.76 1.60
C ALA A 138 -2.78 2.35 1.13
N MET A 139 -1.78 1.59 0.72
CA MET A 139 -1.90 0.16 0.56
C MET A 139 -1.69 -0.51 1.92
N GLY A 140 -2.81 -0.74 2.61
CA GLY A 140 -2.85 -1.46 3.87
C GLY A 140 -2.65 -2.97 3.69
N SER A 141 -3.35 -3.75 4.47
CA SER A 141 -3.51 -5.20 4.35
C SER A 141 -4.62 -5.65 5.30
N VAL A 142 -5.33 -6.70 4.99
CA VAL A 142 -6.23 -7.39 5.96
C VAL A 142 -5.47 -7.77 7.25
N ALA A 143 -4.16 -7.97 7.16
CA ALA A 143 -3.29 -8.24 8.31
C ALA A 143 -3.32 -7.09 9.34
N ALA A 144 -3.54 -5.84 8.93
CA ALA A 144 -3.68 -4.70 9.83
C ALA A 144 -4.81 -4.88 10.85
N ARG A 145 -5.88 -5.55 10.43
CA ARG A 145 -7.07 -5.77 11.25
C ARG A 145 -7.09 -7.15 11.91
N LEU A 146 -6.56 -8.18 11.24
CA LEU A 146 -6.70 -9.58 11.67
C LEU A 146 -5.51 -10.07 12.52
N GLY A 147 -4.30 -9.61 12.26
CA GLY A 147 -3.11 -10.07 12.97
C GLY A 147 -2.81 -11.55 12.72
N PRO A 148 -2.53 -11.97 11.46
CA PRO A 148 -2.30 -13.37 11.14
C PRO A 148 -1.06 -13.93 11.83
N PRO A 149 -1.01 -15.25 12.09
CA PRO A 149 0.15 -15.91 12.67
C PRO A 149 1.42 -15.68 11.83
N HIS A 150 2.57 -15.62 12.48
CA HIS A 150 3.90 -15.40 11.91
C HIS A 150 4.10 -14.03 11.24
N GLU A 151 3.12 -13.14 11.27
CA GLU A 151 3.20 -11.82 10.62
C GLU A 151 3.15 -10.66 11.64
N ALA A 152 3.59 -10.86 12.88
CA ALA A 152 3.44 -9.88 13.96
C ALA A 152 4.00 -8.48 13.60
N ALA A 153 5.25 -8.40 13.10
CA ALA A 153 5.87 -7.13 12.71
C ALA A 153 5.17 -6.51 11.49
N TYR A 154 4.82 -7.33 10.49
CA TYR A 154 4.09 -6.86 9.31
C TYR A 154 2.71 -6.33 9.68
N ALA A 155 1.93 -7.11 10.42
CA ALA A 155 0.60 -6.70 10.87
C ALA A 155 0.64 -5.40 11.69
N ALA A 156 1.61 -5.29 12.62
CA ALA A 156 1.82 -4.07 13.41
C ALA A 156 2.11 -2.87 12.51
N SER A 157 2.98 -3.01 11.49
CA SER A 157 3.32 -1.92 10.58
C SER A 157 2.12 -1.45 9.75
N LYS A 158 1.30 -2.39 9.28
CA LYS A 158 0.09 -2.09 8.51
C LYS A 158 -1.03 -1.53 9.40
N ALA A 159 -1.13 -1.95 10.65
CA ALA A 159 -2.04 -1.37 11.64
C ALA A 159 -1.64 0.08 11.98
N ALA A 160 -0.36 0.35 12.20
CA ALA A 160 0.16 1.70 12.43
C ALA A 160 -0.12 2.61 11.23
N LEU A 161 0.11 2.14 10.00
CA LEU A 161 -0.22 2.88 8.77
C LEU A 161 -1.71 3.19 8.72
N THR A 162 -2.58 2.20 8.94
CA THR A 162 -4.03 2.38 8.87
C THR A 162 -4.52 3.38 9.92
N ALA A 163 -4.07 3.26 11.18
CA ALA A 163 -4.46 4.18 12.26
C ALA A 163 -4.00 5.63 12.00
N PHE A 164 -2.81 5.83 11.44
CA PHE A 164 -2.34 7.15 11.04
C PHE A 164 -3.25 7.75 9.95
N TRP A 165 -3.65 6.95 8.95
CA TRP A 165 -4.57 7.38 7.89
C TRP A 165 -5.98 7.68 8.40
N GLU A 166 -6.48 6.91 9.39
CA GLU A 166 -7.77 7.18 10.05
C GLU A 166 -7.78 8.56 10.71
N SER A 167 -6.76 8.87 11.51
CA SER A 167 -6.63 10.18 12.16
C SER A 167 -6.52 11.31 11.15
N MET A 168 -5.64 11.13 10.15
CA MET A 168 -5.43 12.12 9.09
C MET A 168 -6.69 12.40 8.28
N ALA A 169 -7.57 11.40 8.08
CA ALA A 169 -8.83 11.61 7.37
C ALA A 169 -9.77 12.59 8.11
N VAL A 170 -9.71 12.62 9.44
CA VAL A 170 -10.46 13.57 10.28
C VAL A 170 -9.79 14.95 10.23
N ASP A 171 -8.46 15.01 10.38
CA ASP A 171 -7.72 16.28 10.41
C ASP A 171 -7.80 17.06 9.09
N LEU A 172 -7.98 16.36 7.96
CA LEU A 172 -8.02 16.95 6.62
C LEU A 172 -9.45 17.32 6.16
N ASP A 173 -10.46 17.19 7.00
CA ASP A 173 -11.82 17.60 6.66
C ASP A 173 -11.87 19.09 6.27
N GLY A 174 -12.59 19.39 5.20
CA GLY A 174 -12.69 20.76 4.66
C GLY A 174 -11.47 21.26 3.85
N THR A 175 -10.34 20.53 3.81
CA THR A 175 -9.14 20.95 3.06
C THR A 175 -9.20 20.65 1.56
N GLY A 176 -10.14 19.82 1.13
CA GLY A 176 -10.22 19.27 -0.23
C GLY A 176 -9.28 18.07 -0.48
N VAL A 177 -8.52 17.62 0.52
CA VAL A 177 -7.70 16.41 0.45
C VAL A 177 -8.47 15.24 1.04
N ARG A 178 -8.58 14.14 0.29
CA ARG A 178 -9.27 12.92 0.71
C ARG A 178 -8.26 11.81 1.04
N VAL A 179 -8.61 10.98 1.98
CA VAL A 179 -7.75 9.92 2.52
C VAL A 179 -8.44 8.57 2.33
N HIS A 180 -7.68 7.58 1.86
CA HIS A 180 -8.19 6.25 1.53
C HIS A 180 -7.22 5.16 1.96
N VAL A 181 -7.75 4.01 2.37
CA VAL A 181 -6.99 2.79 2.64
C VAL A 181 -7.58 1.64 1.83
N VAL A 182 -6.76 0.96 1.07
CA VAL A 182 -7.13 -0.31 0.43
C VAL A 182 -6.48 -1.43 1.23
N GLN A 183 -7.26 -2.44 1.61
CA GLN A 183 -6.85 -3.57 2.47
C GLN A 183 -6.83 -4.87 1.67
N PRO A 184 -5.75 -5.16 0.90
CA PRO A 184 -5.65 -6.42 0.18
C PRO A 184 -5.43 -7.60 1.12
N ALA A 185 -5.98 -8.76 0.73
CA ALA A 185 -5.62 -10.06 1.27
C ALA A 185 -4.48 -10.70 0.45
N LEU A 186 -4.64 -11.97 0.06
CA LEU A 186 -3.68 -12.69 -0.75
C LEU A 186 -3.80 -12.24 -2.22
N ILE A 187 -2.72 -11.68 -2.77
CA ILE A 187 -2.68 -11.22 -4.16
C ILE A 187 -1.62 -12.00 -4.93
N ALA A 188 -2.04 -12.65 -6.00
CA ALA A 188 -1.19 -13.44 -6.87
C ALA A 188 -0.15 -12.58 -7.61
N GLY A 189 0.95 -13.20 -8.02
CA GLY A 189 1.98 -12.52 -8.80
C GLY A 189 2.75 -11.42 -8.06
N THR A 190 2.56 -11.32 -6.73
CA THR A 190 3.37 -10.44 -5.89
C THR A 190 4.61 -11.19 -5.41
N GLU A 191 5.77 -10.52 -5.43
CA GLU A 191 7.01 -11.08 -4.90
C GLU A 191 7.02 -11.18 -3.37
N LEU A 192 6.00 -10.63 -2.69
CA LEU A 192 5.91 -10.63 -1.23
C LEU A 192 6.04 -12.04 -0.62
N PHE A 193 5.52 -13.06 -1.31
CA PHE A 193 5.53 -14.43 -0.80
C PHE A 193 6.87 -15.16 -0.99
N THR A 194 7.74 -14.66 -1.88
CA THR A 194 9.00 -15.31 -2.27
C THR A 194 10.25 -14.54 -1.82
N LEU A 195 10.09 -13.43 -1.10
CA LEU A 195 11.23 -12.64 -0.61
C LEU A 195 12.06 -13.46 0.39
N PRO A 196 13.41 -13.49 0.23
CA PRO A 196 14.30 -14.19 1.15
C PRO A 196 14.11 -13.74 2.61
N GLY A 197 14.36 -14.65 3.53
CA GLY A 197 14.28 -14.37 4.97
C GLY A 197 12.85 -14.38 5.53
N ASN A 198 11.87 -14.86 4.76
CA ASN A 198 10.51 -15.12 5.23
C ASN A 198 10.24 -16.62 5.31
N GLU A 199 9.47 -17.05 6.31
CA GLU A 199 8.89 -18.38 6.37
C GLU A 199 7.81 -18.53 5.28
N GLU A 200 7.49 -19.78 4.92
CA GLU A 200 6.38 -20.06 4.00
C GLU A 200 5.05 -19.52 4.54
N PRO A 201 4.17 -19.02 3.66
CA PRO A 201 2.84 -18.62 4.07
C PRO A 201 2.04 -19.83 4.56
N ILE A 202 1.31 -19.64 5.68
CA ILE A 202 0.43 -20.67 6.23
C ILE A 202 -0.83 -20.84 5.36
N SER A 203 -1.26 -19.76 4.70
CA SER A 203 -2.45 -19.73 3.86
C SER A 203 -2.17 -20.37 2.49
N ASP A 204 -3.18 -21.08 1.98
CA ASP A 204 -3.16 -21.55 0.60
C ASP A 204 -3.21 -20.37 -0.38
N LEU A 205 -2.26 -20.33 -1.31
CA LEU A 205 -2.20 -19.28 -2.32
C LEU A 205 -3.10 -19.55 -3.53
N SER A 206 -3.80 -20.66 -3.59
CA SER A 206 -4.73 -20.99 -4.68
C SER A 206 -5.89 -19.99 -4.79
N ASP A 207 -6.28 -19.38 -3.66
CA ASP A 207 -7.36 -18.40 -3.59
C ASP A 207 -6.86 -16.94 -3.77
N ALA A 208 -5.58 -16.75 -4.13
CA ALA A 208 -5.01 -15.42 -4.30
C ALA A 208 -5.66 -14.69 -5.50
N LEU A 209 -6.12 -13.47 -5.26
CA LEU A 209 -6.73 -12.63 -6.28
C LEU A 209 -5.68 -11.99 -7.21
N PRO A 210 -6.02 -11.71 -8.46
CA PRO A 210 -5.13 -10.99 -9.35
C PRO A 210 -4.95 -9.53 -8.89
N PRO A 211 -3.77 -8.90 -9.12
CA PRO A 211 -3.50 -7.53 -8.71
C PRO A 211 -4.43 -6.49 -9.38
N GLN A 212 -5.09 -6.83 -10.46
CA GLN A 212 -6.10 -6.01 -11.13
C GLN A 212 -7.30 -5.70 -10.23
N GLU A 213 -7.68 -6.62 -9.33
CA GLU A 213 -8.76 -6.39 -8.35
C GLU A 213 -8.37 -5.26 -7.38
N VAL A 214 -7.09 -5.19 -6.98
CA VAL A 214 -6.59 -4.11 -6.13
C VAL A 214 -6.55 -2.78 -6.89
N ALA A 215 -6.15 -2.79 -8.17
CA ALA A 215 -6.17 -1.59 -9.00
C ALA A 215 -7.61 -1.06 -9.20
N ALA A 216 -8.56 -1.96 -9.41
CA ALA A 216 -9.98 -1.60 -9.47
C ALA A 216 -10.47 -0.96 -8.17
N ALA A 217 -10.09 -1.52 -7.01
CA ALA A 217 -10.42 -0.96 -5.69
C ALA A 217 -9.80 0.43 -5.47
N VAL A 218 -8.55 0.67 -5.94
CA VAL A 218 -7.94 2.01 -5.91
C VAL A 218 -8.76 3.00 -6.73
N LEU A 219 -9.14 2.66 -7.96
CA LEU A 219 -9.97 3.53 -8.78
C LEU A 219 -11.37 3.76 -8.15
N GLU A 220 -11.93 2.75 -7.51
CA GLU A 220 -13.22 2.85 -6.82
C GLU A 220 -13.18 3.82 -5.64
N VAL A 221 -12.17 3.72 -4.74
CA VAL A 221 -12.05 4.65 -3.61
C VAL A 221 -11.80 6.08 -4.06
N LEU A 222 -11.03 6.28 -5.13
CA LEU A 222 -10.84 7.60 -5.74
C LEU A 222 -12.14 8.18 -6.31
N ALA A 223 -13.01 7.34 -6.88
CA ALA A 223 -14.28 7.75 -7.46
C ALA A 223 -15.35 8.01 -6.39
N SER A 224 -15.49 7.09 -5.43
CA SER A 224 -16.55 7.12 -4.41
C SER A 224 -16.23 8.04 -3.24
N GLY A 225 -14.94 8.31 -2.97
CA GLY A 225 -14.49 9.01 -1.75
C GLY A 225 -14.51 8.13 -0.49
N ARG A 226 -14.77 6.82 -0.61
CA ARG A 226 -14.76 5.88 0.52
C ARG A 226 -13.39 5.85 1.18
N PHE A 227 -13.38 5.81 2.52
CA PHE A 227 -12.14 5.76 3.29
C PHE A 227 -11.46 4.38 3.20
N GLU A 228 -12.19 3.28 3.44
CA GLU A 228 -11.61 1.93 3.50
C GLU A 228 -12.29 0.97 2.53
N GLN A 229 -11.47 0.18 1.80
CA GLN A 229 -11.92 -0.85 0.86
C GLN A 229 -11.13 -2.13 1.06
N TYR A 230 -11.81 -3.24 1.35
CA TYR A 230 -11.20 -4.58 1.44
C TYR A 230 -11.20 -5.28 0.07
N VAL A 231 -10.15 -6.07 -0.21
CA VAL A 231 -10.02 -6.88 -1.42
C VAL A 231 -9.59 -8.30 -1.04
N PRO A 232 -10.50 -9.28 -1.08
CA PRO A 232 -11.95 -9.18 -1.37
C PRO A 232 -12.76 -8.54 -0.24
N GLY A 233 -13.95 -8.04 -0.60
CA GLY A 233 -14.79 -7.23 0.30
C GLY A 233 -15.26 -7.94 1.56
N TRP A 234 -15.44 -9.27 1.54
CA TRP A 234 -15.93 -10.04 2.69
C TRP A 234 -14.99 -10.03 3.91
N PHE A 235 -13.71 -9.64 3.75
CA PHE A 235 -12.82 -9.44 4.89
C PHE A 235 -13.28 -8.33 5.86
N SER A 236 -14.14 -7.43 5.40
CA SER A 236 -14.75 -6.41 6.28
C SER A 236 -15.61 -7.06 7.38
N GLU A 237 -16.32 -8.14 7.05
CA GLU A 237 -17.13 -8.90 8.02
C GLU A 237 -16.24 -9.60 9.05
N MET A 238 -15.14 -10.21 8.58
CA MET A 238 -14.16 -10.85 9.48
C MET A 238 -13.50 -9.85 10.43
N ALA A 239 -13.12 -8.67 9.93
CA ALA A 239 -12.56 -7.60 10.75
C ALA A 239 -13.58 -7.10 11.80
N SER A 240 -14.84 -6.95 11.41
CA SER A 240 -15.93 -6.57 12.31
C SER A 240 -16.20 -7.65 13.36
N GLY A 241 -16.20 -8.92 12.96
CA GLY A 241 -16.35 -10.06 13.87
C GLY A 241 -15.24 -10.12 14.92
N LYS A 242 -13.98 -9.91 14.50
CA LYS A 242 -12.87 -9.81 15.44
C LYS A 242 -13.03 -8.65 16.41
N ALA A 243 -13.47 -7.47 15.93
CA ALA A 243 -13.67 -6.32 16.80
C ALA A 243 -14.78 -6.53 17.83
N ALA A 244 -15.79 -7.35 17.50
CA ALA A 244 -16.88 -7.70 18.39
C ALA A 244 -16.45 -8.69 19.49
N ASP A 245 -15.56 -9.66 19.18
CA ASP A 245 -15.06 -10.65 20.14
C ASP A 245 -13.62 -11.07 19.78
N VAL A 246 -12.64 -10.36 20.33
CA VAL A 246 -11.21 -10.61 20.09
C VAL A 246 -10.77 -11.95 20.65
N ASP A 247 -11.29 -12.35 21.81
CA ASP A 247 -10.88 -13.60 22.47
C ASP A 247 -11.35 -14.83 21.68
N ALA A 248 -12.60 -14.83 21.24
CA ALA A 248 -13.14 -15.88 20.38
C ALA A 248 -12.38 -15.94 19.04
N PHE A 249 -12.07 -14.80 18.44
CA PHE A 249 -11.29 -14.76 17.21
C PHE A 249 -9.90 -15.36 17.39
N ILE A 250 -9.17 -14.98 18.44
CA ILE A 250 -7.82 -15.52 18.73
C ILE A 250 -7.90 -17.02 19.00
N ALA A 251 -8.92 -17.49 19.72
CA ALA A 251 -9.11 -18.93 19.97
C ALA A 251 -9.28 -19.72 18.66
N GLY A 252 -10.13 -19.23 17.75
CA GLY A 252 -10.35 -19.85 16.45
C GLY A 252 -9.09 -19.85 15.57
N VAL A 253 -8.32 -18.75 15.56
CA VAL A 253 -7.04 -18.70 14.82
C VAL A 253 -6.02 -19.68 15.40
N LYS A 254 -5.96 -19.87 16.73
CA LYS A 254 -5.07 -20.86 17.36
C LYS A 254 -5.43 -22.29 16.95
N GLU A 255 -6.72 -22.61 16.87
CA GLU A 255 -7.20 -23.92 16.42
C GLU A 255 -6.83 -24.14 14.95
N TRP A 256 -7.19 -23.21 14.09
CA TRP A 256 -6.87 -23.23 12.66
C TRP A 256 -5.36 -23.39 12.39
N THR A 257 -4.52 -22.73 13.20
CA THR A 257 -3.05 -22.78 13.06
C THR A 257 -2.49 -24.14 13.49
N ARG A 258 -3.02 -24.73 14.58
CA ARG A 258 -2.59 -26.08 15.04
C ARG A 258 -2.83 -27.15 13.99
N ASP A 259 -3.95 -27.09 13.29
CA ASP A 259 -4.32 -28.07 12.27
C ASP A 259 -3.39 -28.00 11.04
N ARG A 260 -2.75 -26.86 10.78
CA ARG A 260 -1.90 -26.60 9.61
C ARG A 260 -0.40 -26.63 9.89
N LEU A 261 0.00 -26.41 11.13
CA LEU A 261 1.40 -26.39 11.56
C LEU A 261 1.75 -27.58 12.47
N ALA A 262 0.88 -28.57 12.56
CA ALA A 262 1.23 -29.84 13.22
C ALA A 262 2.44 -30.44 12.50
N PRO A 263 3.48 -30.92 13.24
CA PRO A 263 4.73 -31.42 12.69
C PRO A 263 4.54 -32.63 11.78
#